data_5af5af912b05cbb487209e139d0b4fc3
#
_entry.id   5af5af912b05cbb487209e139d0b4fc3
#
_cell.length_a   1.000
_cell.length_b   1.000
_cell.length_c   1.000
_cell.angle_alpha   90.00
_cell.angle_beta   90.00
_cell.angle_gamma   90.00
#
_symmetry.space_group_name_H-M   'P 1'
#
loop_
_entity.id
_entity.type
_entity.pdbx_description
1 polymer ?
#
loop_
_entity_poly.entity_id
_entity_poly.type
_entity_poly.pdbx_seq_one_letter_code
_entity_poly.pdbx_strand_id
1 'polypeptide(L)'
;MQRIQKRRAGQRQTQNALIGLLSAVSMTRIGLTQLLPLCGSAAWWLSAACMLPGLCVYGAFRLLLRHTHTRTLTDCARKLLGNFGGILIMLTLTLPLLLDGIASLTALITFFTEGIGARGSQFTLTLLTASVMLIALNHDGLPRGVYLLRHVLLVAAAIIAINALLDAHPDGIVPLLGEGVPPLLSGIRSSWGMSWMLLLLLEFPAEEGTRSTPVMFVALLPCPVILLLLSLSIPPELTVPGRSLASRLALPTLFLQPAVRTLAQCLLMMTLFLSIAGSAQLAARFLTSSCQKPKKWVPYALIGLLTLTQLFDISRLWRVLTAFTAWSLVPGVLLLLVLTIARLCRGEKA
;
A
#
# COMPACT_ATOMS: atom_id res chain seq x y z
N MET A 1 -23.33 -27.50 -4.79
CA MET A 1 -21.89 -27.31 -4.68
C MET A 1 -21.35 -26.23 -5.63
N GLN A 2 -21.63 -26.24 -6.92
CA GLN A 2 -21.12 -25.25 -7.88
C GLN A 2 -21.40 -23.77 -7.52
N ARG A 3 -22.59 -23.44 -7.01
CA ARG A 3 -22.94 -22.04 -6.59
C ARG A 3 -22.08 -21.55 -5.42
N ILE A 4 -21.72 -22.44 -4.47
CA ILE A 4 -20.88 -22.08 -3.33
C ILE A 4 -19.43 -21.86 -3.76
N GLN A 5 -18.91 -22.68 -4.67
CA GLN A 5 -17.59 -22.53 -5.25
C GLN A 5 -17.48 -21.22 -6.05
N LYS A 6 -18.48 -20.92 -6.90
CA LYS A 6 -18.51 -19.68 -7.70
C LYS A 6 -18.59 -18.42 -6.81
N ARG A 7 -19.31 -18.50 -5.69
CA ARG A 7 -19.39 -17.40 -4.70
C ARG A 7 -18.07 -17.19 -3.96
N ARG A 8 -17.36 -18.26 -3.60
CA ARG A 8 -16.03 -18.21 -2.96
C ARG A 8 -14.95 -17.69 -3.92
N ALA A 9 -14.97 -18.11 -5.18
CA ALA A 9 -14.04 -17.61 -6.20
C ALA A 9 -14.22 -16.10 -6.43
N GLY A 10 -15.46 -15.61 -6.58
CA GLY A 10 -15.74 -14.19 -6.70
C GLY A 10 -15.30 -13.36 -5.48
N GLN A 11 -15.43 -13.90 -4.29
CA GLN A 11 -15.02 -13.23 -3.06
C GLN A 11 -13.50 -13.11 -2.93
N ARG A 12 -12.74 -14.11 -3.38
CA ARG A 12 -11.27 -14.08 -3.41
C ARG A 12 -10.73 -13.11 -4.47
N GLN A 13 -11.37 -13.08 -5.64
CA GLN A 13 -11.00 -12.15 -6.69
C GLN A 13 -11.13 -10.69 -6.26
N THR A 14 -12.19 -10.35 -5.52
CA THR A 14 -12.40 -9.01 -4.97
C THR A 14 -11.38 -8.68 -3.87
N GLN A 15 -10.94 -9.66 -3.07
CA GLN A 15 -9.91 -9.46 -2.06
C GLN A 15 -8.53 -9.19 -2.68
N ASN A 16 -8.16 -9.96 -3.70
CA ASN A 16 -6.91 -9.74 -4.42
C ASN A 16 -6.87 -8.37 -5.09
N ALA A 17 -8.00 -7.90 -5.63
CA ALA A 17 -8.11 -6.55 -6.18
C ALA A 17 -7.90 -5.47 -5.09
N LEU A 18 -8.46 -5.67 -3.89
CA LEU A 18 -8.25 -4.77 -2.76
C LEU A 18 -6.77 -4.75 -2.33
N ILE A 19 -6.12 -5.91 -2.21
CA ILE A 19 -4.69 -5.98 -1.85
C ILE A 19 -3.84 -5.31 -2.94
N GLY A 20 -4.16 -5.52 -4.22
CA GLY A 20 -3.49 -4.86 -5.33
C GLY A 20 -3.58 -3.33 -5.24
N LEU A 21 -4.77 -2.79 -4.94
CA LEU A 21 -4.98 -1.37 -4.74
C LEU A 21 -4.19 -0.84 -3.53
N LEU A 22 -4.29 -1.51 -2.39
CA LEU A 22 -3.56 -1.13 -1.18
C LEU A 22 -2.05 -1.09 -1.41
N SER A 23 -1.52 -2.11 -2.09
CA SER A 23 -0.10 -2.16 -2.45
C SER A 23 0.29 -1.00 -3.35
N ALA A 24 -0.48 -0.71 -4.40
CA ALA A 24 -0.23 0.40 -5.31
C ALA A 24 -0.25 1.76 -4.58
N VAL A 25 -1.23 1.99 -3.71
CA VAL A 25 -1.36 3.23 -2.93
C VAL A 25 -0.21 3.39 -1.94
N SER A 26 0.13 2.33 -1.19
CA SER A 26 1.24 2.36 -0.24
C SER A 26 2.58 2.63 -0.93
N MET A 27 2.87 1.92 -2.02
CA MET A 27 4.10 2.10 -2.80
C MET A 27 4.20 3.52 -3.37
N THR A 28 3.11 4.02 -3.97
CA THR A 28 3.05 5.37 -4.53
C THR A 28 3.24 6.43 -3.43
N ARG A 29 2.60 6.26 -2.28
CA ARG A 29 2.76 7.15 -1.13
C ARG A 29 4.22 7.18 -0.65
N ILE A 30 4.87 6.02 -0.46
CA ILE A 30 6.28 5.94 -0.06
C ILE A 30 7.17 6.57 -1.14
N GLY A 31 6.92 6.26 -2.41
CA GLY A 31 7.65 6.84 -3.54
C GLY A 31 7.60 8.36 -3.56
N LEU A 32 6.42 8.93 -3.37
CA LEU A 32 6.19 10.38 -3.39
C LEU A 32 6.72 11.09 -2.13
N THR A 33 6.63 10.46 -0.96
CA THR A 33 7.02 11.08 0.30
C THR A 33 8.48 10.88 0.68
N GLN A 34 9.11 9.81 0.18
CA GLN A 34 10.48 9.44 0.55
C GLN A 34 11.44 9.46 -0.65
N LEU A 35 11.12 8.76 -1.75
CA LEU A 35 12.03 8.65 -2.89
C LEU A 35 12.15 9.96 -3.68
N LEU A 36 11.04 10.55 -4.06
CA LEU A 36 11.05 11.74 -4.89
C LEU A 36 11.77 12.92 -4.21
N PRO A 37 11.59 13.21 -2.90
CA PRO A 37 12.32 14.26 -2.22
C PRO A 37 13.82 14.02 -2.08
N LEU A 38 14.23 12.75 -1.99
CA LEU A 38 15.65 12.39 -1.77
C LEU A 38 16.40 12.22 -3.08
N CYS A 39 15.77 11.67 -4.11
CA CYS A 39 16.44 11.20 -5.31
C CYS A 39 16.09 12.01 -6.57
N GLY A 40 15.11 12.94 -6.48
CA GLY A 40 14.71 13.78 -7.60
C GLY A 40 14.35 12.95 -8.85
N SER A 41 15.01 13.24 -9.96
CA SER A 41 14.82 12.60 -11.27
C SER A 41 15.10 11.08 -11.26
N ALA A 42 15.89 10.56 -10.31
CA ALA A 42 16.17 9.13 -10.19
C ALA A 42 15.04 8.31 -9.52
N ALA A 43 14.05 8.96 -8.90
CA ALA A 43 13.05 8.31 -8.06
C ALA A 43 12.22 7.26 -8.81
N TRP A 44 11.92 7.46 -10.09
CA TRP A 44 11.08 6.56 -10.87
C TRP A 44 11.71 5.17 -11.08
N TRP A 45 12.97 5.10 -11.53
CA TRP A 45 13.64 3.81 -11.71
C TRP A 45 14.06 3.19 -10.39
N LEU A 46 14.44 4.02 -9.41
CA LEU A 46 14.79 3.56 -8.08
C LEU A 46 13.59 2.93 -7.36
N SER A 47 12.38 3.45 -7.57
CA SER A 47 11.17 2.82 -7.04
C SER A 47 10.97 1.40 -7.57
N ALA A 48 11.23 1.18 -8.86
CA ALA A 48 11.19 -0.16 -9.45
C ALA A 48 12.27 -1.07 -8.86
N ALA A 49 13.48 -0.57 -8.64
CA ALA A 49 14.55 -1.32 -8.00
C ALA A 49 14.21 -1.68 -6.54
N CYS A 50 13.63 -0.76 -5.77
CA CYS A 50 13.21 -1.00 -4.38
C CYS A 50 12.06 -2.02 -4.25
N MET A 51 11.37 -2.38 -5.33
CA MET A 51 10.37 -3.46 -5.32
C MET A 51 10.99 -4.85 -5.37
N LEU A 52 12.21 -5.01 -5.90
CA LEU A 52 12.87 -6.31 -6.07
C LEU A 52 13.02 -7.09 -4.75
N PRO A 53 13.45 -6.51 -3.62
CA PRO A 53 13.53 -7.23 -2.36
C PRO A 53 12.21 -7.88 -1.95
N GLY A 54 11.10 -7.16 -2.07
CA GLY A 54 9.77 -7.70 -1.75
C GLY A 54 9.33 -8.81 -2.70
N LEU A 55 9.65 -8.70 -3.98
CA LEU A 55 9.40 -9.77 -4.95
C LEU A 55 10.22 -11.03 -4.65
N CYS A 56 11.50 -10.87 -4.26
CA CYS A 56 12.34 -11.99 -3.84
C CYS A 56 11.78 -12.69 -2.61
N VAL A 57 11.39 -11.92 -1.59
CA VAL A 57 10.79 -12.47 -0.35
C VAL A 57 9.45 -13.15 -0.67
N TYR A 58 8.60 -12.53 -1.50
CA TYR A 58 7.35 -13.15 -1.96
C TYR A 58 7.60 -14.48 -2.68
N GLY A 59 8.58 -14.50 -3.62
CA GLY A 59 8.96 -15.73 -4.34
C GLY A 59 9.45 -16.82 -3.42
N ALA A 60 10.31 -16.49 -2.45
CA ALA A 60 10.83 -17.42 -1.45
C ALA A 60 9.71 -18.02 -0.57
N PHE A 61 8.78 -17.20 -0.08
CA PHE A 61 7.61 -17.70 0.64
C PHE A 61 6.73 -18.60 -0.22
N ARG A 62 6.53 -18.24 -1.49
CA ARG A 62 5.74 -19.06 -2.43
C ARG A 62 6.38 -20.43 -2.66
N LEU A 63 7.72 -20.50 -2.75
CA LEU A 63 8.44 -21.76 -2.80
C LEU A 63 8.27 -22.56 -1.50
N LEU A 64 8.39 -21.91 -0.34
CA LEU A 64 8.18 -22.54 0.95
C LEU A 64 6.77 -23.14 1.09
N LEU A 65 5.72 -22.40 0.66
CA LEU A 65 4.34 -22.88 0.65
C LEU A 65 4.16 -24.12 -0.24
N ARG A 66 4.78 -24.14 -1.42
CA ARG A 66 4.76 -25.30 -2.32
C ARG A 66 5.41 -26.54 -1.67
N HIS A 67 6.56 -26.35 -1.07
CA HIS A 67 7.28 -27.44 -0.44
C HIS A 67 6.62 -27.96 0.84
N THR A 68 5.89 -27.13 1.58
CA THR A 68 5.15 -27.53 2.76
C THR A 68 3.73 -28.03 2.43
N HIS A 69 3.33 -28.01 1.15
CA HIS A 69 1.99 -28.36 0.68
C HIS A 69 0.88 -27.61 1.44
N THR A 70 1.15 -26.34 1.77
CA THR A 70 0.19 -25.47 2.46
C THR A 70 -0.36 -24.40 1.50
N ARG A 71 -1.58 -23.92 1.78
CA ARG A 71 -2.25 -22.94 0.90
C ARG A 71 -2.01 -21.50 1.31
N THR A 72 -1.83 -21.26 2.62
CA THR A 72 -1.67 -19.92 3.18
C THR A 72 -0.41 -19.83 4.03
N LEU A 73 0.11 -18.60 4.23
CA LEU A 73 1.23 -18.36 5.14
C LEU A 73 0.88 -18.78 6.57
N THR A 74 -0.34 -18.49 7.02
CA THR A 74 -0.82 -18.88 8.35
C THR A 74 -0.82 -20.40 8.52
N ASP A 75 -1.28 -21.18 7.52
CA ASP A 75 -1.26 -22.64 7.58
C ASP A 75 0.18 -23.18 7.59
N CYS A 76 1.07 -22.59 6.79
CA CYS A 76 2.48 -22.94 6.77
C CYS A 76 3.14 -22.73 8.15
N ALA A 77 2.92 -21.57 8.73
CA ALA A 77 3.47 -21.26 10.04
C ALA A 77 2.90 -22.13 11.16
N ARG A 78 1.59 -22.41 11.13
CA ARG A 78 0.97 -23.35 12.07
C ARG A 78 1.54 -24.76 11.93
N LYS A 79 1.77 -25.22 10.71
CA LYS A 79 2.37 -26.54 10.45
C LYS A 79 3.80 -26.61 10.99
N LEU A 80 4.61 -25.55 10.81
CA LEU A 80 6.03 -25.51 11.17
C LEU A 80 6.29 -25.13 12.63
N LEU A 81 5.53 -24.19 13.19
CA LEU A 81 5.77 -23.62 14.53
C LEU A 81 4.59 -23.81 15.48
N GLY A 82 3.53 -24.53 15.05
CA GLY A 82 2.31 -24.68 15.84
C GLY A 82 1.50 -23.39 15.92
N ASN A 83 0.68 -23.25 16.98
CA ASN A 83 -0.19 -22.08 17.17
C ASN A 83 0.61 -20.76 17.29
N PHE A 84 1.81 -20.81 17.85
CA PHE A 84 2.71 -19.66 17.95
C PHE A 84 3.04 -19.09 16.55
N GLY A 85 3.33 -19.98 15.57
CA GLY A 85 3.57 -19.57 14.19
C GLY A 85 2.38 -18.84 13.57
N GLY A 86 1.15 -19.33 13.82
CA GLY A 86 -0.05 -18.62 13.35
C GLY A 86 -0.20 -17.20 13.92
N ILE A 87 0.09 -17.03 15.22
CA ILE A 87 0.07 -15.70 15.88
C ILE A 87 1.16 -14.80 15.30
N LEU A 88 2.36 -15.34 15.07
CA LEU A 88 3.49 -14.59 14.52
C LEU A 88 3.18 -14.04 13.12
N ILE A 89 2.62 -14.85 12.23
CA ILE A 89 2.14 -14.40 10.92
C ILE A 89 1.10 -13.29 11.06
N MET A 90 0.10 -13.52 11.92
CA MET A 90 -0.97 -12.55 12.13
C MET A 90 -0.41 -11.18 12.55
N LEU A 91 0.52 -11.14 13.49
CA LEU A 91 1.17 -9.89 13.94
C LEU A 91 2.02 -9.27 12.83
N THR A 92 2.82 -10.08 12.13
CA THR A 92 3.69 -9.62 11.04
C THR A 92 2.92 -8.97 9.89
N LEU A 93 1.71 -9.45 9.60
CA LEU A 93 0.87 -8.88 8.53
C LEU A 93 -0.05 -7.77 9.02
N THR A 94 -0.57 -7.86 10.24
CA THR A 94 -1.56 -6.90 10.75
C THR A 94 -0.92 -5.59 11.18
N LEU A 95 0.21 -5.64 11.89
CA LEU A 95 0.85 -4.43 12.41
C LEU A 95 1.28 -3.47 11.31
N PRO A 96 2.06 -3.88 10.29
CA PRO A 96 2.41 -2.99 9.19
C PRO A 96 1.19 -2.46 8.43
N LEU A 97 0.12 -3.27 8.31
CA LEU A 97 -1.12 -2.87 7.64
C LEU A 97 -1.83 -1.74 8.38
N LEU A 98 -1.89 -1.80 9.72
CA LEU A 98 -2.44 -0.73 10.55
C LEU A 98 -1.59 0.54 10.47
N LEU A 99 -0.27 0.39 10.51
CA LEU A 99 0.66 1.52 10.37
C LEU A 99 0.52 2.22 9.02
N ASP A 100 0.34 1.46 7.93
CA ASP A 100 0.07 2.02 6.61
C ASP A 100 -1.30 2.71 6.55
N GLY A 101 -2.31 2.18 7.23
CA GLY A 101 -3.61 2.82 7.41
C GLY A 101 -3.50 4.18 8.10
N ILE A 102 -2.72 4.27 9.20
CA ILE A 102 -2.42 5.54 9.89
C ILE A 102 -1.72 6.51 8.94
N ALA A 103 -0.71 6.04 8.21
CA ALA A 103 0.03 6.84 7.24
C ALA A 103 -0.86 7.40 6.12
N SER A 104 -1.79 6.60 5.63
CA SER A 104 -2.75 7.02 4.60
C SER A 104 -3.76 8.02 5.15
N LEU A 105 -4.20 7.86 6.41
CA LEU A 105 -5.09 8.80 7.08
C LEU A 105 -4.43 10.16 7.28
N THR A 106 -3.18 10.18 7.74
CA THR A 106 -2.42 11.43 7.86
C THR A 106 -2.23 12.11 6.50
N ALA A 107 -1.86 11.34 5.48
CA ALA A 107 -1.73 11.88 4.12
C ALA A 107 -3.03 12.51 3.62
N LEU A 108 -4.18 11.90 3.93
CA LEU A 108 -5.50 12.43 3.57
C LEU A 108 -5.82 13.73 4.32
N ILE A 109 -5.56 13.79 5.63
CA ILE A 109 -5.79 15.01 6.42
C ILE A 109 -4.90 16.15 5.95
N THR A 110 -3.61 15.87 5.71
CA THR A 110 -2.67 16.84 5.16
C THR A 110 -3.12 17.33 3.78
N PHE A 111 -3.67 16.43 2.96
CA PHE A 111 -4.23 16.81 1.66
C PHE A 111 -5.42 17.77 1.81
N PHE A 112 -6.31 17.56 2.76
CA PHE A 112 -7.42 18.48 3.01
C PHE A 112 -6.94 19.85 3.51
N THR A 113 -5.97 19.89 4.43
CA THR A 113 -5.49 21.13 5.04
C THR A 113 -4.61 21.93 4.12
N GLU A 114 -3.64 21.30 3.47
CA GLU A 114 -2.63 21.98 2.64
C GLU A 114 -3.00 21.99 1.15
N GLY A 115 -3.60 20.92 0.65
CA GLY A 115 -3.91 20.76 -0.79
C GLY A 115 -5.17 21.51 -1.21
N ILE A 116 -6.24 21.41 -0.44
CA ILE A 116 -7.54 22.03 -0.74
C ILE A 116 -7.71 23.35 0.03
N GLY A 117 -6.89 23.58 1.08
CA GLY A 117 -7.01 24.74 1.94
C GLY A 117 -8.27 24.73 2.79
N ALA A 118 -8.74 23.52 3.18
CA ALA A 118 -9.92 23.39 4.01
C ALA A 118 -9.73 24.07 5.37
N ARG A 119 -10.55 25.09 5.64
CA ARG A 119 -10.52 25.89 6.89
C ARG A 119 -11.19 25.15 8.07
N GLY A 120 -11.06 23.83 8.15
CA GLY A 120 -11.56 23.04 9.27
C GLY A 120 -10.47 22.75 10.30
N SER A 121 -10.85 22.59 11.56
CA SER A 121 -9.90 22.05 12.53
C SER A 121 -9.51 20.62 12.14
N GLN A 122 -8.29 20.22 12.42
CA GLN A 122 -7.81 18.85 12.19
C GLN A 122 -8.77 17.81 12.82
N PHE A 123 -9.32 18.15 13.99
CA PHE A 123 -10.33 17.35 14.69
C PHE A 123 -11.58 17.12 13.83
N THR A 124 -12.16 18.19 13.26
CA THR A 124 -13.37 18.10 12.42
C THR A 124 -13.14 17.25 11.16
N LEU A 125 -12.00 17.47 10.51
CA LEU A 125 -11.62 16.69 9.30
C LEU A 125 -11.40 15.21 9.64
N THR A 126 -10.78 14.92 10.77
CA THR A 126 -10.57 13.56 11.25
C THR A 126 -11.89 12.85 11.55
N LEU A 127 -12.82 13.53 12.24
CA LEU A 127 -14.14 12.98 12.52
C LEU A 127 -14.98 12.75 11.25
N LEU A 128 -14.96 13.70 10.30
CA LEU A 128 -15.63 13.55 9.02
C LEU A 128 -15.09 12.33 8.27
N THR A 129 -13.77 12.21 8.19
CA THR A 129 -13.10 11.09 7.54
C THR A 129 -13.47 9.76 8.20
N ALA A 130 -13.45 9.69 9.54
CA ALA A 130 -13.85 8.52 10.29
C ALA A 130 -15.32 8.13 10.02
N SER A 131 -16.22 9.11 9.98
CA SER A 131 -17.65 8.88 9.71
C SER A 131 -17.86 8.26 8.31
N VAL A 132 -17.21 8.80 7.29
CA VAL A 132 -17.27 8.25 5.92
C VAL A 132 -16.72 6.82 5.89
N MET A 133 -15.64 6.53 6.59
CA MET A 133 -15.08 5.19 6.67
C MET A 133 -15.98 4.20 7.39
N LEU A 134 -16.63 4.61 8.47
CA LEU A 134 -17.60 3.78 9.18
C LEU A 134 -18.78 3.40 8.27
N ILE A 135 -19.26 4.35 7.45
CA ILE A 135 -20.31 4.09 6.45
C ILE A 135 -19.80 3.10 5.39
N ALA A 136 -18.58 3.29 4.88
CA ALA A 136 -17.99 2.42 3.87
C ALA A 136 -17.80 0.98 4.37
N LEU A 137 -17.48 0.79 5.65
CA LEU A 137 -17.32 -0.53 6.27
C LEU A 137 -18.63 -1.24 6.58
N ASN A 138 -19.73 -0.50 6.73
CA ASN A 138 -21.03 -1.08 7.10
C ASN A 138 -21.56 -2.05 6.04
N HIS A 139 -21.01 -2.01 4.84
CA HIS A 139 -21.33 -2.93 3.77
C HIS A 139 -20.15 -3.88 3.51
N ASP A 140 -20.40 -5.19 3.45
CA ASP A 140 -19.46 -6.21 2.92
C ASP A 140 -19.04 -5.93 1.45
N GLY A 141 -19.36 -4.72 0.99
CA GLY A 141 -19.22 -4.25 -0.39
C GLY A 141 -17.87 -3.63 -0.71
N LEU A 142 -17.03 -3.27 0.29
CA LEU A 142 -15.77 -2.57 0.00
C LEU A 142 -14.90 -3.29 -1.05
N PRO A 143 -14.60 -4.61 -0.94
CA PRO A 143 -13.82 -5.31 -1.96
C PRO A 143 -14.53 -5.39 -3.32
N ARG A 144 -15.87 -5.45 -3.31
CA ARG A 144 -16.69 -5.41 -4.56
C ARG A 144 -16.67 -4.02 -5.16
N GLY A 145 -16.80 -2.99 -4.31
CA GLY A 145 -16.69 -1.59 -4.73
C GLY A 145 -15.36 -1.31 -5.41
N VAL A 146 -14.24 -1.72 -4.80
CA VAL A 146 -12.90 -1.60 -5.39
C VAL A 146 -12.80 -2.34 -6.73
N TYR A 147 -13.36 -3.54 -6.81
CA TYR A 147 -13.34 -4.33 -8.04
C TYR A 147 -14.14 -3.67 -9.17
N LEU A 148 -15.29 -3.05 -8.87
CA LEU A 148 -16.10 -2.32 -9.85
C LEU A 148 -15.45 -0.99 -10.26
N LEU A 149 -14.91 -0.26 -9.29
CA LEU A 149 -14.28 1.04 -9.49
C LEU A 149 -12.92 0.96 -10.20
N ARG A 150 -12.29 -0.21 -10.27
CA ARG A 150 -10.96 -0.39 -10.88
C ARG A 150 -10.88 0.18 -12.30
N HIS A 151 -11.94 0.01 -13.11
CA HIS A 151 -11.96 0.51 -14.48
C HIS A 151 -12.05 2.04 -14.52
N VAL A 152 -12.84 2.65 -13.62
CA VAL A 152 -12.94 4.09 -13.47
C VAL A 152 -11.60 4.67 -13.02
N LEU A 153 -10.95 4.04 -12.04
CA LEU A 153 -9.63 4.43 -11.55
C LEU A 153 -8.56 4.33 -12.66
N LEU A 154 -8.59 3.28 -13.48
CA LEU A 154 -7.68 3.10 -14.60
C LEU A 154 -7.90 4.15 -15.69
N VAL A 155 -9.14 4.45 -16.05
CA VAL A 155 -9.47 5.49 -17.05
C VAL A 155 -9.04 6.86 -16.53
N ALA A 156 -9.35 7.19 -15.27
CA ALA A 156 -8.93 8.45 -14.67
C ALA A 156 -7.38 8.57 -14.63
N ALA A 157 -6.68 7.51 -14.24
CA ALA A 157 -5.23 7.46 -14.25
C ALA A 157 -4.65 7.63 -15.67
N ALA A 158 -5.27 7.01 -16.68
CA ALA A 158 -4.87 7.17 -18.09
C ALA A 158 -5.04 8.61 -18.58
N ILE A 159 -6.16 9.27 -18.26
CA ILE A 159 -6.37 10.68 -18.63
C ILE A 159 -5.30 11.57 -18.00
N ILE A 160 -5.00 11.37 -16.71
CA ILE A 160 -3.96 12.12 -16.00
C ILE A 160 -2.58 11.85 -16.65
N ALA A 161 -2.28 10.59 -16.97
CA ALA A 161 -1.02 10.20 -17.59
C ALA A 161 -0.86 10.82 -18.99
N ILE A 162 -1.89 10.78 -19.82
CA ILE A 162 -1.87 11.41 -21.15
C ILE A 162 -1.65 12.92 -21.04
N ASN A 163 -2.36 13.58 -20.12
CA ASN A 163 -2.19 15.02 -19.92
C ASN A 163 -0.77 15.37 -19.43
N ALA A 164 -0.22 14.58 -18.49
CA ALA A 164 1.15 14.76 -18.02
C ALA A 164 2.20 14.55 -19.14
N LEU A 165 1.93 13.63 -20.08
CA LEU A 165 2.82 13.39 -21.24
C LEU A 165 2.76 14.51 -22.28
N LEU A 166 1.62 15.20 -22.43
CA LEU A 166 1.49 16.33 -23.33
C LEU A 166 2.33 17.54 -22.88
N ASP A 167 2.50 17.69 -21.58
CA ASP A 167 3.28 18.77 -20.95
C ASP A 167 4.70 18.29 -20.53
N ALA A 168 5.15 17.14 -21.04
CA ALA A 168 6.39 16.51 -20.60
C ALA A 168 7.63 17.25 -21.12
N HIS A 169 8.56 17.53 -20.20
CA HIS A 169 9.89 18.02 -20.50
C HIS A 169 10.91 16.88 -20.33
N PRO A 170 11.53 16.40 -21.43
CA PRO A 170 12.48 15.28 -21.36
C PRO A 170 13.68 15.54 -20.45
N ASP A 171 14.05 16.82 -20.26
CA ASP A 171 15.14 17.24 -19.37
C ASP A 171 14.87 16.89 -17.89
N GLY A 172 13.61 16.70 -17.50
CA GLY A 172 13.22 16.29 -16.14
C GLY A 172 13.67 14.87 -15.73
N ILE A 173 14.12 14.05 -16.68
CA ILE A 173 14.67 12.71 -16.40
C ILE A 173 16.19 12.74 -16.17
N VAL A 174 16.84 13.80 -16.60
CA VAL A 174 18.30 13.96 -16.51
C VAL A 174 18.64 14.87 -15.31
N PRO A 175 19.65 14.52 -14.48
CA PRO A 175 20.53 13.35 -14.59
C PRO A 175 19.91 12.05 -14.07
N LEU A 176 20.21 10.91 -14.70
CA LEU A 176 19.68 9.60 -14.32
C LEU A 176 20.05 9.17 -12.87
N LEU A 177 21.15 9.71 -12.35
CA LEU A 177 21.60 9.47 -10.97
C LEU A 177 21.03 10.50 -9.97
N GLY A 178 20.14 11.40 -10.40
CA GLY A 178 19.56 12.46 -9.58
C GLY A 178 20.66 13.34 -8.97
N GLU A 179 20.61 13.55 -7.66
CA GLU A 179 21.57 14.38 -6.92
C GLU A 179 22.87 13.61 -6.53
N GLY A 180 23.08 12.41 -7.05
CA GLY A 180 24.27 11.60 -6.82
C GLY A 180 24.08 10.36 -5.96
N VAL A 181 25.19 9.66 -5.69
CA VAL A 181 25.17 8.34 -5.01
C VAL A 181 24.67 8.40 -3.55
N PRO A 182 25.07 9.36 -2.69
CA PRO A 182 24.60 9.39 -1.31
C PRO A 182 23.08 9.51 -1.15
N PRO A 183 22.38 10.42 -1.88
CA PRO A 183 20.92 10.47 -1.90
C PRO A 183 20.28 9.17 -2.39
N LEU A 184 20.84 8.52 -3.41
CA LEU A 184 20.33 7.22 -3.89
C LEU A 184 20.38 6.15 -2.81
N LEU A 185 21.50 6.02 -2.09
CA LEU A 185 21.63 5.06 -0.99
C LEU A 185 20.64 5.35 0.15
N SER A 186 20.44 6.63 0.47
CA SER A 186 19.43 7.07 1.44
C SER A 186 18.02 6.73 0.98
N GLY A 187 17.72 6.91 -0.31
CA GLY A 187 16.45 6.55 -0.93
C GLY A 187 16.21 5.04 -0.87
N ILE A 188 17.18 4.21 -1.22
CA ILE A 188 17.09 2.75 -1.08
C ILE A 188 16.83 2.37 0.37
N ARG A 189 17.59 2.91 1.29
CA ARG A 189 17.45 2.62 2.72
C ARG A 189 16.06 2.98 3.25
N SER A 190 15.49 4.11 2.83
CA SER A 190 14.19 4.59 3.32
C SER A 190 13.00 3.86 2.70
N SER A 191 13.15 3.20 1.56
CA SER A 191 12.02 2.66 0.78
C SER A 191 12.17 1.20 0.35
N TRP A 192 13.19 0.49 0.82
CA TRP A 192 13.45 -0.89 0.41
C TRP A 192 12.29 -1.85 0.74
N GLY A 193 11.49 -1.53 1.74
CA GLY A 193 10.33 -2.30 2.18
C GLY A 193 9.02 -1.94 1.52
N MET A 194 9.01 -1.05 0.50
CA MET A 194 7.75 -0.53 -0.06
C MET A 194 6.81 -1.59 -0.64
N SER A 195 7.34 -2.74 -1.04
CA SER A 195 6.57 -3.83 -1.65
C SER A 195 6.11 -4.92 -0.66
N TRP A 196 6.26 -4.72 0.65
CA TRP A 196 5.90 -5.72 1.67
C TRP A 196 4.43 -6.19 1.60
N MET A 197 3.52 -5.33 1.16
CA MET A 197 2.10 -5.67 1.02
C MET A 197 1.82 -6.81 0.03
N LEU A 198 2.75 -7.11 -0.88
CA LEU A 198 2.64 -8.26 -1.76
C LEU A 198 2.57 -9.59 -0.98
N LEU A 199 3.14 -9.64 0.24
CA LEU A 199 3.06 -10.80 1.10
C LEU A 199 1.62 -11.14 1.50
N LEU A 200 0.72 -10.14 1.52
CA LEU A 200 -0.71 -10.36 1.77
C LEU A 200 -1.37 -11.24 0.71
N LEU A 201 -0.85 -11.24 -0.53
CA LEU A 201 -1.37 -12.13 -1.59
C LEU A 201 -1.13 -13.61 -1.30
N LEU A 202 -0.17 -13.95 -0.45
CA LEU A 202 0.09 -15.32 -0.04
C LEU A 202 -0.91 -15.84 0.99
N GLU A 203 -1.61 -14.94 1.69
CA GLU A 203 -2.68 -15.32 2.63
C GLU A 203 -4.02 -15.55 1.90
N PHE A 204 -4.18 -14.97 0.71
CA PHE A 204 -5.37 -15.12 -0.12
C PHE A 204 -5.00 -15.74 -1.48
N PRO A 205 -4.57 -17.02 -1.51
CA PRO A 205 -4.11 -17.64 -2.74
C PRO A 205 -5.23 -17.66 -3.79
N ALA A 206 -4.85 -17.35 -5.02
CA ALA A 206 -5.72 -17.54 -6.16
C ALA A 206 -6.08 -19.03 -6.31
N GLU A 207 -7.30 -19.36 -6.72
CA GLU A 207 -7.67 -20.73 -7.08
C GLU A 207 -6.79 -21.23 -8.24
N GLU A 208 -6.58 -22.56 -8.28
CA GLU A 208 -5.91 -23.22 -9.39
C GLU A 208 -6.54 -22.77 -10.71
N GLY A 209 -5.77 -22.02 -11.52
CA GLY A 209 -6.24 -21.42 -12.79
C GLY A 209 -6.37 -19.90 -12.80
N THR A 210 -6.49 -19.20 -11.66
CA THR A 210 -6.43 -17.75 -11.62
C THR A 210 -5.00 -17.26 -11.43
N ARG A 211 -4.48 -16.55 -12.45
CA ARG A 211 -3.11 -16.02 -12.40
C ARG A 211 -3.03 -14.85 -11.43
N SER A 212 -2.20 -14.95 -10.40
CA SER A 212 -1.86 -13.82 -9.51
C SER A 212 -1.05 -12.72 -10.23
N THR A 213 -0.48 -13.04 -11.37
CA THR A 213 0.36 -12.15 -12.18
C THR A 213 -0.30 -10.81 -12.50
N PRO A 214 -1.56 -10.72 -13.00
CA PRO A 214 -2.17 -9.41 -13.29
C PRO A 214 -2.37 -8.55 -12.05
N VAL A 215 -2.64 -9.16 -10.89
CA VAL A 215 -2.77 -8.43 -9.63
C VAL A 215 -1.43 -7.83 -9.20
N MET A 216 -0.34 -8.56 -9.41
CA MET A 216 1.01 -8.06 -9.12
C MET A 216 1.38 -6.88 -10.05
N PHE A 217 1.05 -6.94 -11.33
CA PHE A 217 1.28 -5.82 -12.25
C PHE A 217 0.48 -4.58 -11.85
N VAL A 218 -0.79 -4.74 -11.51
CA VAL A 218 -1.64 -3.63 -11.02
C VAL A 218 -1.11 -3.05 -9.71
N ALA A 219 -0.47 -3.86 -8.87
CA ALA A 219 0.14 -3.39 -7.62
C ALA A 219 1.47 -2.66 -7.83
N LEU A 220 2.31 -3.13 -8.75
CA LEU A 220 3.70 -2.67 -8.90
C LEU A 220 3.85 -1.50 -9.87
N LEU A 221 3.12 -1.51 -10.99
CA LEU A 221 3.27 -0.54 -12.09
C LEU A 221 2.93 0.92 -11.71
N PRO A 222 1.88 1.21 -10.92
CA PRO A 222 1.47 2.60 -10.70
C PRO A 222 2.57 3.49 -10.10
N CYS A 223 3.33 2.99 -9.15
CA CYS A 223 4.35 3.80 -8.47
C CYS A 223 5.44 4.32 -9.42
N PRO A 224 6.21 3.48 -10.14
CA PRO A 224 7.24 3.97 -11.05
C PRO A 224 6.67 4.81 -12.19
N VAL A 225 5.47 4.49 -12.68
CA VAL A 225 4.82 5.28 -13.74
C VAL A 225 4.44 6.66 -13.23
N ILE A 226 3.82 6.78 -12.05
CA ILE A 226 3.47 8.08 -11.47
C ILE A 226 4.73 8.90 -11.19
N LEU A 227 5.78 8.30 -10.65
CA LEU A 227 7.03 9.00 -10.39
C LEU A 227 7.72 9.44 -11.68
N LEU A 228 7.67 8.63 -12.75
CA LEU A 228 8.18 9.00 -14.06
C LEU A 228 7.41 10.20 -14.62
N LEU A 229 6.07 10.15 -14.60
CA LEU A 229 5.23 11.23 -15.09
C LEU A 229 5.47 12.54 -14.31
N LEU A 230 5.64 12.44 -12.99
CA LEU A 230 5.97 13.59 -12.16
C LEU A 230 7.38 14.12 -12.47
N SER A 231 8.37 13.28 -12.68
CA SER A 231 9.72 13.71 -13.06
C SER A 231 9.73 14.41 -14.42
N LEU A 232 8.87 13.97 -15.34
CA LEU A 232 8.71 14.61 -16.65
C LEU A 232 7.96 15.95 -16.60
N SER A 233 7.02 16.10 -15.66
CA SER A 233 6.11 17.25 -15.59
C SER A 233 6.54 18.32 -14.60
N ILE A 234 7.42 17.99 -13.64
CA ILE A 234 7.89 18.94 -12.62
C ILE A 234 9.29 19.42 -12.99
N PRO A 235 9.48 20.72 -13.19
CA PRO A 235 10.80 21.31 -13.31
C PRO A 235 11.65 20.95 -12.07
N PRO A 236 12.93 20.59 -12.23
CA PRO A 236 13.80 20.15 -11.13
C PRO A 236 13.89 21.19 -9.99
N GLU A 237 13.72 22.46 -10.30
CA GLU A 237 13.71 23.58 -9.34
C GLU A 237 12.54 23.53 -8.34
N LEU A 238 11.45 22.82 -8.67
CA LEU A 238 10.26 22.70 -7.81
C LEU A 238 10.29 21.44 -6.92
N THR A 239 11.29 20.59 -7.07
CA THR A 239 11.48 19.40 -6.22
C THR A 239 12.10 19.74 -4.86
N VAL A 240 11.58 20.78 -4.20
CA VAL A 240 12.11 21.24 -2.89
C VAL A 240 11.90 20.13 -1.83
N PRO A 241 12.96 19.72 -1.14
CA PRO A 241 12.84 18.80 0.00
C PRO A 241 11.91 19.38 1.07
N GLY A 242 11.05 18.53 1.65
CA GLY A 242 10.21 18.91 2.78
C GLY A 242 8.77 19.35 2.47
N ARG A 243 8.38 19.54 1.20
CA ARG A 243 6.95 19.77 0.87
C ARG A 243 6.14 18.48 0.96
N SER A 244 4.96 18.56 1.56
CA SER A 244 4.05 17.42 1.65
C SER A 244 3.57 16.96 0.27
N LEU A 245 3.17 15.69 0.18
CA LEU A 245 2.54 15.13 -1.01
C LEU A 245 1.37 15.99 -1.51
N ALA A 246 0.57 16.50 -0.58
CA ALA A 246 -0.59 17.35 -0.85
C ALA A 246 -0.20 18.66 -1.50
N SER A 247 0.83 19.35 -1.00
CA SER A 247 1.30 20.62 -1.58
C SER A 247 1.92 20.43 -2.95
N ARG A 248 2.54 19.28 -3.22
CA ARG A 248 3.10 18.96 -4.55
C ARG A 248 2.02 18.70 -5.59
N LEU A 249 0.97 17.94 -5.23
CA LEU A 249 -0.17 17.69 -6.12
C LEU A 249 -1.10 18.88 -6.27
N ALA A 250 -1.05 19.84 -5.35
CA ALA A 250 -1.81 21.08 -5.44
C ALA A 250 -1.08 22.16 -6.24
N LEU A 251 0.18 21.97 -6.63
CA LEU A 251 0.93 22.94 -7.41
C LEU A 251 0.22 23.19 -8.76
N PRO A 252 -0.10 24.45 -9.08
CA PRO A 252 -0.78 24.81 -10.33
C PRO A 252 -0.01 24.40 -11.58
N THR A 253 1.31 24.23 -11.44
CA THR A 253 2.24 23.90 -12.52
C THR A 253 2.25 22.41 -12.89
N LEU A 254 1.73 21.52 -12.03
CA LEU A 254 1.72 20.10 -12.31
C LEU A 254 0.76 19.70 -13.45
N PHE A 255 -0.35 20.44 -13.60
CA PHE A 255 -1.32 20.23 -14.65
C PHE A 255 -1.83 21.57 -15.13
N LEU A 256 -1.57 21.91 -16.37
CA LEU A 256 -2.01 23.15 -17.01
C LEU A 256 -3.54 23.28 -17.00
N GLN A 257 -4.25 22.15 -17.12
CA GLN A 257 -5.71 22.13 -17.13
C GLN A 257 -6.28 21.96 -15.71
N PRO A 258 -7.07 22.92 -15.21
CA PRO A 258 -7.70 22.85 -13.88
C PRO A 258 -8.58 21.59 -13.68
N ALA A 259 -9.25 21.14 -14.75
CA ALA A 259 -10.09 19.94 -14.73
C ALA A 259 -9.27 18.68 -14.43
N VAL A 260 -8.09 18.52 -15.06
CA VAL A 260 -7.22 17.36 -14.84
C VAL A 260 -6.63 17.37 -13.43
N ARG A 261 -6.27 18.55 -12.92
CA ARG A 261 -5.83 18.72 -11.53
C ARG A 261 -6.92 18.29 -10.55
N THR A 262 -8.16 18.74 -10.75
CA THR A 262 -9.30 18.33 -9.91
C THR A 262 -9.54 16.82 -9.98
N LEU A 263 -9.44 16.23 -11.17
CA LEU A 263 -9.55 14.78 -11.35
C LEU A 263 -8.45 14.03 -10.59
N ALA A 264 -7.20 14.50 -10.66
CA ALA A 264 -6.09 13.91 -9.93
C ALA A 264 -6.27 14.00 -8.41
N GLN A 265 -6.76 15.14 -7.91
CA GLN A 265 -7.07 15.34 -6.50
C GLN A 265 -8.21 14.40 -6.04
N CYS A 266 -9.28 14.27 -6.80
CA CYS A 266 -10.38 13.36 -6.51
C CYS A 266 -9.91 11.89 -6.51
N LEU A 267 -9.07 11.51 -7.48
CA LEU A 267 -8.49 10.17 -7.57
C LEU A 267 -7.62 9.86 -6.34
N LEU A 268 -6.77 10.80 -5.94
CA LEU A 268 -5.92 10.65 -4.75
C LEU A 268 -6.77 10.50 -3.48
N MET A 269 -7.75 11.37 -3.27
CA MET A 269 -8.66 11.28 -2.12
C MET A 269 -9.34 9.92 -2.08
N MET A 270 -9.93 9.50 -3.19
CA MET A 270 -10.65 8.24 -3.28
C MET A 270 -9.74 7.05 -2.99
N THR A 271 -8.52 7.03 -3.53
CA THR A 271 -7.57 5.94 -3.29
C THR A 271 -7.09 5.90 -1.84
N LEU A 272 -6.85 7.05 -1.20
CA LEU A 272 -6.50 7.13 0.22
C LEU A 272 -7.65 6.65 1.12
N PHE A 273 -8.90 7.07 0.86
CA PHE A 273 -10.07 6.56 1.58
C PHE A 273 -10.21 5.04 1.48
N LEU A 274 -10.08 4.50 0.25
CA LEU A 274 -10.14 3.06 0.02
C LEU A 274 -8.97 2.33 0.71
N SER A 275 -7.80 2.94 0.77
CA SER A 275 -6.64 2.38 1.47
C SER A 275 -6.89 2.26 2.97
N ILE A 276 -7.37 3.32 3.62
CA ILE A 276 -7.63 3.31 5.07
C ILE A 276 -8.71 2.29 5.43
N ALA A 277 -9.86 2.33 4.72
CA ALA A 277 -10.95 1.40 4.96
C ALA A 277 -10.55 -0.04 4.66
N GLY A 278 -9.78 -0.27 3.60
CA GLY A 278 -9.26 -1.57 3.21
C GLY A 278 -8.26 -2.15 4.21
N SER A 279 -7.34 -1.32 4.70
CA SER A 279 -6.38 -1.70 5.74
C SER A 279 -7.08 -2.13 7.03
N ALA A 280 -8.08 -1.38 7.48
CA ALA A 280 -8.87 -1.72 8.66
C ALA A 280 -9.65 -3.04 8.45
N GLN A 281 -10.26 -3.24 7.27
CA GLN A 281 -11.00 -4.45 6.95
C GLN A 281 -10.12 -5.69 6.87
N LEU A 282 -8.94 -5.60 6.23
CA LEU A 282 -8.00 -6.72 6.15
C LEU A 282 -7.39 -7.02 7.52
N ALA A 283 -6.99 -6.01 8.28
CA ALA A 283 -6.49 -6.17 9.64
C ALA A 283 -7.52 -6.88 10.55
N ALA A 284 -8.79 -6.45 10.46
CA ALA A 284 -9.88 -7.10 11.20
C ALA A 284 -10.05 -8.58 10.82
N ARG A 285 -9.91 -8.92 9.54
CA ARG A 285 -9.98 -10.32 9.08
C ARG A 285 -8.84 -11.15 9.63
N PHE A 286 -7.60 -10.63 9.63
CA PHE A 286 -6.46 -11.34 10.23
C PHE A 286 -6.66 -11.55 11.72
N LEU A 287 -7.04 -10.52 12.46
CA LEU A 287 -7.29 -10.61 13.89
C LEU A 287 -8.44 -11.58 14.25
N THR A 288 -9.45 -11.67 13.40
CA THR A 288 -10.60 -12.55 13.61
C THR A 288 -10.44 -13.93 13.00
N SER A 289 -9.43 -14.16 12.16
CA SER A 289 -9.19 -15.48 11.52
C SER A 289 -8.93 -16.59 12.52
N SER A 290 -8.38 -16.26 13.69
CA SER A 290 -8.18 -17.19 14.81
C SER A 290 -9.43 -17.40 15.67
N CYS A 291 -10.48 -16.60 15.48
CA CYS A 291 -11.73 -16.71 16.23
C CYS A 291 -12.74 -17.56 15.45
N GLN A 292 -13.44 -18.47 16.12
CA GLN A 292 -14.48 -19.31 15.49
C GLN A 292 -15.63 -18.51 14.86
N LYS A 293 -15.89 -17.29 15.37
CA LYS A 293 -16.89 -16.37 14.81
C LYS A 293 -16.26 -14.98 14.59
N PRO A 294 -16.26 -14.46 13.35
CA PRO A 294 -15.76 -13.12 13.07
C PRO A 294 -16.62 -12.09 13.82
N LYS A 295 -15.99 -11.30 14.68
CA LYS A 295 -16.67 -10.24 15.42
C LYS A 295 -16.86 -9.03 14.51
N LYS A 296 -18.10 -8.70 14.17
CA LYS A 296 -18.45 -7.60 13.24
C LYS A 296 -17.97 -6.21 13.70
N TRP A 297 -17.76 -6.00 14.98
CA TRP A 297 -17.34 -4.72 15.55
C TRP A 297 -15.83 -4.41 15.39
N VAL A 298 -14.98 -5.42 15.14
CA VAL A 298 -13.53 -5.27 15.08
C VAL A 298 -13.07 -4.23 14.05
N PRO A 299 -13.56 -4.20 12.79
CA PRO A 299 -13.17 -3.16 11.84
C PRO A 299 -13.50 -1.76 12.33
N TYR A 300 -14.64 -1.58 13.00
CA TYR A 300 -15.05 -0.28 13.56
C TYR A 300 -14.12 0.17 14.69
N ALA A 301 -13.75 -0.76 15.59
CA ALA A 301 -12.78 -0.49 16.65
C ALA A 301 -11.40 -0.10 16.08
N LEU A 302 -10.97 -0.75 15.01
CA LEU A 302 -9.72 -0.40 14.34
C LEU A 302 -9.77 1.00 13.71
N ILE A 303 -10.86 1.39 13.08
CA ILE A 303 -11.01 2.78 12.60
C ILE A 303 -11.00 3.77 13.75
N GLY A 304 -11.70 3.45 14.86
CA GLY A 304 -11.63 4.25 16.06
C GLY A 304 -10.20 4.43 16.56
N LEU A 305 -9.41 3.35 16.60
CA LEU A 305 -8.00 3.39 16.95
C LEU A 305 -7.19 4.26 15.99
N LEU A 306 -7.35 4.08 14.67
CA LEU A 306 -6.68 4.90 13.66
C LEU A 306 -7.03 6.38 13.82
N THR A 307 -8.30 6.69 14.11
CA THR A 307 -8.77 8.05 14.35
C THR A 307 -8.15 8.66 15.60
N LEU A 308 -8.09 7.91 16.70
CA LEU A 308 -7.47 8.37 17.95
C LEU A 308 -6.00 8.74 17.76
N THR A 309 -5.25 8.02 16.92
CA THR A 309 -3.85 8.36 16.66
C THR A 309 -3.66 9.73 16.01
N GLN A 310 -4.68 10.27 15.33
CA GLN A 310 -4.64 11.59 14.71
C GLN A 310 -5.05 12.72 15.68
N LEU A 311 -5.80 12.41 16.72
CA LEU A 311 -6.24 13.39 17.72
C LEU A 311 -5.13 13.76 18.72
N PHE A 312 -4.17 12.88 18.90
CA PHE A 312 -2.99 13.15 19.71
C PHE A 312 -1.88 13.68 18.80
N ASP A 313 -1.24 14.79 19.18
CA ASP A 313 -0.10 15.36 18.43
C ASP A 313 1.08 14.37 18.44
N ILE A 314 1.12 13.52 17.44
CA ILE A 314 2.04 12.39 17.35
C ILE A 314 3.16 12.67 16.32
N SER A 315 3.60 13.91 16.22
CA SER A 315 4.65 14.32 15.27
C SER A 315 5.96 13.50 15.42
N ARG A 316 6.29 13.08 16.63
CA ARG A 316 7.43 12.17 16.91
C ARG A 316 7.11 10.74 16.48
N LEU A 317 5.92 10.24 16.82
CA LEU A 317 5.47 8.90 16.42
C LEU A 317 5.34 8.80 14.90
N TRP A 318 4.94 9.87 14.23
CA TRP A 318 4.86 9.95 12.79
C TRP A 318 6.18 9.63 12.09
N ARG A 319 7.29 10.20 12.53
CA ARG A 319 8.62 9.88 11.99
C ARG A 319 9.02 8.42 12.20
N VAL A 320 8.68 7.85 13.35
CA VAL A 320 8.90 6.43 13.64
C VAL A 320 8.00 5.55 12.76
N LEU A 321 6.73 5.91 12.57
CA LEU A 321 5.78 5.19 11.75
C LEU A 321 6.16 5.19 10.28
N THR A 322 6.60 6.32 9.73
CA THR A 322 7.07 6.40 8.34
C THR A 322 8.35 5.59 8.14
N ALA A 323 9.28 5.64 9.07
CA ALA A 323 10.45 4.78 9.05
C ALA A 323 10.06 3.30 9.14
N PHE A 324 9.13 2.93 10.02
CA PHE A 324 8.67 1.56 10.16
C PHE A 324 7.98 1.04 8.90
N THR A 325 7.12 1.83 8.24
CA THR A 325 6.48 1.43 6.98
C THR A 325 7.49 1.21 5.85
N ALA A 326 8.58 1.97 5.84
CA ALA A 326 9.69 1.76 4.91
C ALA A 326 10.46 0.45 5.20
N TRP A 327 10.58 0.08 6.48
CA TRP A 327 11.29 -1.13 6.93
C TRP A 327 10.36 -2.33 7.17
N SER A 328 9.09 -2.23 6.83
CA SER A 328 8.09 -3.28 7.10
C SER A 328 8.37 -4.62 6.43
N LEU A 329 9.26 -4.66 5.43
CA LEU A 329 9.74 -5.92 4.83
C LEU A 329 10.63 -6.74 5.79
N VAL A 330 11.31 -6.08 6.74
CA VAL A 330 12.23 -6.76 7.68
C VAL A 330 11.52 -7.85 8.48
N PRO A 331 10.34 -7.62 9.09
CA PRO A 331 9.58 -8.69 9.74
C PRO A 331 9.28 -9.87 8.82
N GLY A 332 8.98 -9.61 7.55
CA GLY A 332 8.75 -10.65 6.54
C GLY A 332 10.00 -11.49 6.28
N VAL A 333 11.16 -10.86 6.14
CA VAL A 333 12.46 -11.55 5.95
C VAL A 333 12.80 -12.40 7.17
N LEU A 334 12.68 -11.84 8.38
CA LEU A 334 12.93 -12.58 9.63
C LEU A 334 12.00 -13.78 9.78
N LEU A 335 10.72 -13.59 9.45
CA LEU A 335 9.75 -14.68 9.48
C LEU A 335 10.10 -15.78 8.48
N LEU A 336 10.49 -15.43 7.25
CA LEU A 336 10.93 -16.39 6.24
C LEU A 336 12.12 -17.23 6.77
N LEU A 337 13.09 -16.57 7.38
CA LEU A 337 14.28 -17.22 7.95
C LEU A 337 13.87 -18.21 9.06
N VAL A 338 13.02 -17.76 9.99
CA VAL A 338 12.52 -18.61 11.10
C VAL A 338 11.77 -19.84 10.56
N LEU A 339 10.87 -19.65 9.58
CA LEU A 339 10.11 -20.75 8.99
C LEU A 339 11.01 -21.71 8.20
N THR A 340 12.02 -21.21 7.51
CA THR A 340 12.98 -22.03 6.76
C THR A 340 13.82 -22.86 7.72
N ILE A 341 14.35 -22.27 8.80
CA ILE A 341 15.09 -22.99 9.84
C ILE A 341 14.18 -24.04 10.51
N ALA A 342 12.95 -23.68 10.88
CA ALA A 342 12.02 -24.62 11.50
C ALA A 342 11.72 -25.84 10.59
N ARG A 343 11.65 -25.63 9.27
CA ARG A 343 11.50 -26.70 8.30
C ARG A 343 12.72 -27.61 8.27
N LEU A 344 13.92 -27.02 8.20
CA LEU A 344 15.17 -27.80 8.20
C LEU A 344 15.33 -28.64 9.48
N CYS A 345 15.02 -28.06 10.64
CA CYS A 345 15.10 -28.76 11.92
C CYS A 345 14.10 -29.92 12.04
N ARG A 346 12.93 -29.83 11.40
CA ARG A 346 11.93 -30.91 11.42
C ARG A 346 12.23 -32.04 10.45
N GLY A 347 13.28 -31.94 9.64
CA GLY A 347 13.67 -33.00 8.70
C GLY A 347 12.57 -33.36 7.68
N GLU A 348 11.63 -32.44 7.40
CA GLU A 348 10.64 -32.64 6.33
C GLU A 348 11.42 -32.73 5.00
N LYS A 349 11.71 -33.96 4.59
CA LYS A 349 12.26 -34.25 3.26
C LYS A 349 11.28 -33.76 2.20
N ALA A 350 11.84 -33.15 1.18
CA ALA A 350 11.12 -32.61 0.03
C ALA A 350 10.25 -33.65 -0.68
#